data_2090cac4c0be1bf64537e64f6fb6fbae
#
_entry.id   2090cac4c0be1bf64537e64f6fb6fbae
#
_cell.length_a   1.000
_cell.length_b   1.000
_cell.length_c   1.000
_cell.angle_alpha   90.00
_cell.angle_beta   90.00
_cell.angle_gamma   90.00
#
_symmetry.space_group_name_H-M   'P 1'
#
loop_
_entity.id
_entity.type
_entity.pdbx_description
1 polymer ?
#
loop_
_entity_poly.entity_id
_entity_poly.type
_entity_poly.pdbx_seq_one_letter_code
_entity_poly.pdbx_strand_id
1 'polypeptide(L)'
;LSRTVYLSGATGFIGGRLAERLLARGDRVRCLVRSPERAESLRKLGAELIVGDITDPTAVRVAVEGADLAFHLAAIYDMGVVDAAALTRINVTGTAVFLDVVKSAGVPRSVHVSTTVALGPSDQAPSDNVEAYPGPYPSEYHRTKAEAHTLARAAQASGLPLVIACPAYVYGPGDQGPGGHFIQDLLRHRVPGLLTKPSWFSYVHADDVVDGLLAAGDRGRTGEVYVLGGEDVSVNTFAEKVAANAGIRAPILRFPPAMARMTGVLMDGVSKLTGWRLPISRETVDATARERWLHSYAKATREFGYAPRSLQEGLPETVAWFKRTG
;
A
#
# COMPACT_ATOMS: atom_id res chain seq x y z
N LEU A 1 16.54 0.92 -25.31
CA LEU A 1 16.40 2.38 -25.14
C LEU A 1 15.98 2.67 -23.71
N SER A 2 16.64 3.63 -23.05
CA SER A 2 16.26 4.13 -21.73
C SER A 2 14.89 4.81 -21.83
N ARG A 3 13.92 4.42 -21.00
CA ARG A 3 12.59 5.03 -20.93
C ARG A 3 12.60 6.19 -19.95
N THR A 4 11.77 7.20 -20.20
CA THR A 4 11.46 8.22 -19.20
C THR A 4 10.26 7.77 -18.39
N VAL A 5 10.42 7.61 -17.07
CA VAL A 5 9.41 7.11 -16.17
C VAL A 5 9.05 8.17 -15.14
N TYR A 6 7.78 8.58 -15.11
CA TYR A 6 7.23 9.39 -14.04
C TYR A 6 6.87 8.54 -12.84
N LEU A 7 7.15 9.04 -11.64
CA LEU A 7 6.81 8.38 -10.37
C LEU A 7 6.33 9.39 -9.33
N SER A 8 5.09 9.23 -8.86
CA SER A 8 4.62 9.88 -7.63
C SER A 8 4.72 8.92 -6.45
N GLY A 9 4.94 9.45 -5.26
CA GLY A 9 5.09 8.64 -4.05
C GLY A 9 6.47 7.99 -3.88
N ALA A 10 7.48 8.47 -4.59
CA ALA A 10 8.85 7.95 -4.56
C ALA A 10 9.51 7.98 -3.17
N THR A 11 9.07 8.83 -2.25
CA THR A 11 9.58 8.89 -0.87
C THR A 11 8.89 7.91 0.09
N GLY A 12 7.94 7.11 -0.42
CA GLY A 12 7.22 6.11 0.35
C GLY A 12 7.90 4.74 0.34
N PHE A 13 7.37 3.83 1.16
CA PHE A 13 7.91 2.48 1.39
C PHE A 13 8.04 1.63 0.11
N ILE A 14 6.99 1.59 -0.74
CA ILE A 14 7.00 0.88 -2.03
C ILE A 14 7.64 1.75 -3.11
N GLY A 15 7.31 3.05 -3.13
CA GLY A 15 7.75 3.95 -4.20
C GLY A 15 9.26 4.17 -4.23
N GLY A 16 9.92 4.21 -3.06
CA GLY A 16 11.38 4.30 -2.98
C GLY A 16 12.08 3.09 -3.63
N ARG A 17 11.63 1.88 -3.27
CA ARG A 17 12.13 0.64 -3.88
C ARG A 17 11.89 0.59 -5.39
N LEU A 18 10.70 1.01 -5.82
CA LEU A 18 10.38 1.06 -7.24
C LEU A 18 11.30 2.03 -7.98
N ALA A 19 11.55 3.22 -7.42
CA ALA A 19 12.47 4.19 -7.98
C ALA A 19 13.89 3.62 -8.11
N GLU A 20 14.41 2.99 -7.07
CA GLU A 20 15.73 2.35 -7.07
C GLU A 20 15.85 1.26 -8.14
N ARG A 21 14.83 0.40 -8.28
CA ARG A 21 14.82 -0.66 -9.31
C ARG A 21 14.72 -0.09 -10.72
N LEU A 22 13.92 0.97 -10.95
CA LEU A 22 13.84 1.65 -12.24
C LEU A 22 15.17 2.29 -12.63
N LEU A 23 15.83 2.99 -11.70
CA LEU A 23 17.16 3.56 -11.92
C LEU A 23 18.22 2.50 -12.18
N ALA A 24 18.23 1.42 -11.40
CA ALA A 24 19.19 0.31 -11.57
C ALA A 24 19.06 -0.40 -12.92
N ARG A 25 17.87 -0.38 -13.53
CA ARG A 25 17.64 -0.93 -14.87
C ARG A 25 17.94 0.07 -15.99
N GLY A 26 18.38 1.30 -15.67
CA GLY A 26 18.80 2.32 -16.61
C GLY A 26 17.67 3.23 -17.14
N ASP A 27 16.50 3.24 -16.50
CA ASP A 27 15.44 4.19 -16.82
C ASP A 27 15.77 5.60 -16.30
N ARG A 28 15.29 6.63 -17.00
CA ARG A 28 15.31 8.02 -16.52
C ARG A 28 14.10 8.22 -15.63
N VAL A 29 14.29 8.33 -14.33
CA VAL A 29 13.19 8.40 -13.36
C VAL A 29 12.97 9.85 -12.92
N ARG A 30 11.77 10.39 -13.16
CA ARG A 30 11.29 11.67 -12.66
C ARG A 30 10.36 11.46 -11.48
N CYS A 31 10.77 11.93 -10.32
CA CYS A 31 10.02 11.80 -9.09
C CYS A 31 9.33 13.12 -8.74
N LEU A 32 7.98 13.14 -8.69
CA LEU A 32 7.24 14.26 -8.12
C LEU A 32 7.31 14.17 -6.60
N VAL A 33 7.90 15.18 -5.96
CA VAL A 33 8.18 15.20 -4.52
C VAL A 33 7.79 16.55 -3.90
N ARG A 34 7.24 16.53 -2.67
CA ARG A 34 6.94 17.74 -1.91
C ARG A 34 8.16 18.31 -1.19
N SER A 35 9.04 17.43 -0.76
CA SER A 35 10.23 17.74 0.05
C SER A 35 11.44 17.04 -0.58
N PRO A 36 12.27 17.76 -1.35
CA PRO A 36 13.45 17.20 -2.02
C PRO A 36 14.43 16.53 -1.05
N GLU A 37 14.51 17.05 0.17
CA GLU A 37 15.42 16.54 1.22
C GLU A 37 15.09 15.07 1.56
N ARG A 38 13.81 14.69 1.54
CA ARG A 38 13.36 13.31 1.77
C ARG A 38 13.65 12.37 0.61
N ALA A 39 13.98 12.90 -0.56
CA ALA A 39 14.31 12.15 -1.78
C ALA A 39 15.80 12.27 -2.15
N GLU A 40 16.64 12.80 -1.27
CA GLU A 40 18.06 13.03 -1.54
C GLU A 40 18.82 11.74 -1.89
N SER A 41 18.46 10.61 -1.29
CA SER A 41 19.03 9.29 -1.65
C SER A 41 18.73 8.93 -3.11
N LEU A 42 17.50 9.18 -3.58
CA LEU A 42 17.10 8.92 -4.97
C LEU A 42 17.81 9.88 -5.94
N ARG A 43 17.98 11.15 -5.56
CA ARG A 43 18.74 12.12 -6.34
C ARG A 43 20.19 11.67 -6.53
N LYS A 44 20.83 11.16 -5.46
CA LYS A 44 22.19 10.61 -5.53
C LYS A 44 22.29 9.37 -6.45
N LEU A 45 21.20 8.63 -6.60
CA LEU A 45 21.11 7.49 -7.52
C LEU A 45 20.78 7.91 -8.97
N GLY A 46 20.57 9.21 -9.22
CA GLY A 46 20.33 9.76 -10.55
C GLY A 46 18.87 10.07 -10.87
N ALA A 47 17.95 10.04 -9.90
CA ALA A 47 16.58 10.47 -10.13
C ALA A 47 16.50 11.99 -10.35
N GLU A 48 15.69 12.41 -11.30
CA GLU A 48 15.28 13.80 -11.50
C GLU A 48 14.14 14.13 -10.51
N LEU A 49 14.34 15.11 -9.64
CA LEU A 49 13.31 15.52 -8.68
C LEU A 49 12.55 16.74 -9.21
N ILE A 50 11.24 16.61 -9.35
CA ILE A 50 10.31 17.69 -9.65
C ILE A 50 9.59 18.05 -8.36
N VAL A 51 9.76 19.29 -7.90
CA VAL A 51 9.12 19.77 -6.68
C VAL A 51 7.67 20.16 -6.97
N GLY A 52 6.72 19.54 -6.26
CA GLY A 52 5.30 19.84 -6.43
C GLY A 52 4.41 18.92 -5.60
N ASP A 53 3.13 19.26 -5.52
CA ASP A 53 2.09 18.44 -4.88
C ASP A 53 1.31 17.68 -5.95
N ILE A 54 0.90 16.45 -5.66
CA ILE A 54 0.12 15.62 -6.57
C ILE A 54 -1.26 16.21 -6.89
N THR A 55 -1.73 17.15 -6.08
CA THR A 55 -3.00 17.87 -6.29
C THR A 55 -2.85 19.11 -7.16
N ASP A 56 -1.63 19.47 -7.55
CA ASP A 56 -1.36 20.56 -8.49
C ASP A 56 -1.21 20.01 -9.93
N PRO A 57 -2.19 20.24 -10.83
CA PRO A 57 -2.11 19.73 -12.19
C PRO A 57 -0.93 20.31 -12.98
N THR A 58 -0.44 21.51 -12.64
CA THR A 58 0.72 22.11 -13.30
C THR A 58 2.00 21.36 -12.94
N ALA A 59 2.21 21.08 -11.66
CA ALA A 59 3.36 20.32 -11.21
C ALA A 59 3.36 18.88 -11.78
N VAL A 60 2.19 18.22 -11.79
CA VAL A 60 2.05 16.88 -12.40
C VAL A 60 2.32 16.92 -13.90
N ARG A 61 1.83 17.96 -14.61
CA ARG A 61 2.07 18.14 -16.06
C ARG A 61 3.56 18.24 -16.38
N VAL A 62 4.30 19.08 -15.67
CA VAL A 62 5.75 19.22 -15.84
C VAL A 62 6.47 17.90 -15.61
N ALA A 63 6.06 17.15 -14.59
CA ALA A 63 6.70 15.91 -14.23
C ALA A 63 6.43 14.76 -15.24
N VAL A 64 5.25 14.70 -15.87
CA VAL A 64 4.88 13.64 -16.84
C VAL A 64 5.23 13.97 -18.28
N GLU A 65 5.67 15.19 -18.58
CA GLU A 65 5.95 15.60 -19.96
C GLU A 65 6.98 14.70 -20.64
N GLY A 66 6.59 14.10 -21.77
CA GLY A 66 7.44 13.15 -22.51
C GLY A 66 7.76 11.85 -21.76
N ALA A 67 6.97 11.49 -20.74
CA ALA A 67 7.12 10.20 -20.09
C ALA A 67 6.58 9.05 -20.95
N ASP A 68 7.34 7.97 -21.05
CA ASP A 68 6.95 6.71 -21.70
C ASP A 68 6.06 5.84 -20.81
N LEU A 69 6.21 6.00 -19.49
CA LEU A 69 5.50 5.24 -18.47
C LEU A 69 5.28 6.12 -17.23
N ALA A 70 4.09 6.06 -16.67
CA ALA A 70 3.78 6.80 -15.45
C ALA A 70 3.29 5.87 -14.34
N PHE A 71 3.90 5.97 -13.15
CA PHE A 71 3.45 5.28 -11.93
C PHE A 71 2.86 6.26 -10.93
N HIS A 72 1.64 5.97 -10.46
CA HIS A 72 0.99 6.74 -9.41
C HIS A 72 0.87 5.91 -8.13
N LEU A 73 1.77 6.20 -7.16
CA LEU A 73 1.81 5.56 -5.84
C LEU A 73 1.53 6.56 -4.71
N ALA A 74 1.43 7.86 -5.00
CA ALA A 74 1.20 8.88 -3.97
C ALA A 74 -0.15 8.64 -3.30
N ALA A 75 -0.12 8.31 -2.02
CA ALA A 75 -1.28 8.15 -1.16
C ALA A 75 -0.88 8.35 0.31
N ILE A 76 -1.83 8.72 1.13
CA ILE A 76 -1.71 8.65 2.59
C ILE A 76 -2.25 7.28 3.01
N TYR A 77 -1.42 6.49 3.70
CA TYR A 77 -1.80 5.26 4.38
C TYR A 77 -1.68 5.50 5.88
N ASP A 78 -2.80 5.81 6.50
CA ASP A 78 -2.88 6.03 7.94
C ASP A 78 -4.25 5.57 8.45
N MET A 79 -4.28 5.10 9.70
CA MET A 79 -5.48 4.62 10.38
C MET A 79 -5.53 5.18 11.81
N GLY A 80 -6.73 5.29 12.37
CA GLY A 80 -6.99 5.82 13.69
C GLY A 80 -7.45 7.27 13.65
N VAL A 81 -6.89 8.14 14.50
CA VAL A 81 -7.24 9.58 14.47
C VAL A 81 -6.51 10.23 13.30
N VAL A 82 -7.19 10.34 12.16
CA VAL A 82 -6.64 10.84 10.90
C VAL A 82 -7.34 12.12 10.43
N ASP A 83 -6.63 12.90 9.63
CA ASP A 83 -7.22 14.01 8.89
C ASP A 83 -7.94 13.49 7.63
N ALA A 84 -9.26 13.32 7.74
CA ALA A 84 -10.11 12.82 6.64
C ALA A 84 -10.06 13.74 5.41
N ALA A 85 -9.91 15.06 5.60
CA ALA A 85 -9.78 16.01 4.50
C ALA A 85 -8.46 15.82 3.75
N ALA A 86 -7.36 15.61 4.49
CA ALA A 86 -6.06 15.31 3.87
C ALA A 86 -6.08 13.98 3.13
N LEU A 87 -6.72 12.92 3.69
CA LEU A 87 -6.91 11.64 3.00
C LEU A 87 -7.67 11.82 1.69
N THR A 88 -8.81 12.52 1.69
CA THR A 88 -9.60 12.79 0.49
C THR A 88 -8.79 13.61 -0.52
N ARG A 89 -8.13 14.67 -0.08
CA ARG A 89 -7.34 15.54 -0.95
C ARG A 89 -6.22 14.77 -1.66
N ILE A 90 -5.45 13.97 -0.94
CA ILE A 90 -4.30 13.25 -1.54
C ILE A 90 -4.76 12.00 -2.29
N ASN A 91 -5.59 11.14 -1.66
CA ASN A 91 -5.93 9.85 -2.25
C ASN A 91 -6.95 9.96 -3.39
N VAL A 92 -7.92 10.88 -3.29
CA VAL A 92 -9.00 11.01 -4.29
C VAL A 92 -8.66 12.12 -5.29
N THR A 93 -8.50 13.38 -4.80
CA THR A 93 -8.23 14.52 -5.71
C THR A 93 -6.88 14.36 -6.40
N GLY A 94 -5.81 13.91 -5.69
CA GLY A 94 -4.52 13.64 -6.30
C GLY A 94 -4.59 12.57 -7.39
N THR A 95 -5.37 11.50 -7.18
CA THR A 95 -5.60 10.49 -8.22
C THR A 95 -6.36 11.07 -9.41
N ALA A 96 -7.41 11.87 -9.20
CA ALA A 96 -8.14 12.52 -10.28
C ALA A 96 -7.21 13.40 -11.13
N VAL A 97 -6.41 14.26 -10.48
CA VAL A 97 -5.42 15.11 -11.16
C VAL A 97 -4.42 14.28 -11.97
N PHE A 98 -3.88 13.20 -11.39
CA PHE A 98 -2.97 12.32 -12.12
C PHE A 98 -3.64 11.74 -13.38
N LEU A 99 -4.83 11.17 -13.27
CA LEU A 99 -5.55 10.55 -14.40
C LEU A 99 -5.84 11.55 -15.52
N ASP A 100 -6.30 12.75 -15.18
CA ASP A 100 -6.60 13.81 -16.15
C ASP A 100 -5.33 14.32 -16.85
N VAL A 101 -4.24 14.50 -16.09
CA VAL A 101 -2.99 15.02 -16.64
C VAL A 101 -2.32 13.98 -17.54
N VAL A 102 -2.22 12.69 -17.15
CA VAL A 102 -1.60 11.66 -18.03
C VAL A 102 -2.42 11.46 -19.30
N LYS A 103 -3.76 11.57 -19.22
CA LYS A 103 -4.64 11.53 -20.39
C LYS A 103 -4.37 12.67 -21.34
N SER A 104 -4.36 13.91 -20.83
CA SER A 104 -4.16 15.12 -21.65
C SER A 104 -2.72 15.30 -22.13
N ALA A 105 -1.73 14.70 -21.45
CA ALA A 105 -0.33 14.65 -21.88
C ALA A 105 -0.06 13.55 -22.90
N GLY A 106 -1.01 12.65 -23.14
CA GLY A 106 -0.85 11.53 -24.07
C GLY A 106 0.18 10.50 -23.60
N VAL A 107 0.34 10.31 -22.29
CA VAL A 107 1.28 9.29 -21.77
C VAL A 107 0.86 7.91 -22.28
N PRO A 108 1.74 7.19 -23.00
CA PRO A 108 1.33 5.99 -23.72
C PRO A 108 1.00 4.81 -22.79
N ARG A 109 1.44 4.86 -21.52
CA ARG A 109 1.18 3.84 -20.53
C ARG A 109 1.23 4.37 -19.11
N SER A 110 0.24 4.00 -18.30
CA SER A 110 0.18 4.40 -16.89
C SER A 110 -0.16 3.22 -15.99
N VAL A 111 0.33 3.26 -14.75
CA VAL A 111 0.01 2.31 -13.68
C VAL A 111 -0.48 3.08 -12.47
N HIS A 112 -1.72 2.85 -12.07
CA HIS A 112 -2.26 3.35 -10.79
C HIS A 112 -2.14 2.27 -9.72
N VAL A 113 -1.50 2.59 -8.61
CA VAL A 113 -1.37 1.67 -7.47
C VAL A 113 -2.54 1.88 -6.51
N SER A 114 -3.53 1.02 -6.65
CA SER A 114 -4.67 0.88 -5.76
C SER A 114 -4.31 0.01 -4.53
N THR A 115 -5.21 -0.84 -4.08
CA THR A 115 -5.00 -1.80 -2.99
C THR A 115 -6.16 -2.80 -2.97
N THR A 116 -5.95 -3.99 -2.40
CA THR A 116 -7.05 -4.96 -2.17
C THR A 116 -8.11 -4.42 -1.20
N VAL A 117 -7.74 -3.48 -0.33
CA VAL A 117 -8.67 -2.79 0.57
C VAL A 117 -9.77 -2.03 -0.20
N ALA A 118 -9.45 -1.49 -1.37
CA ALA A 118 -10.42 -0.81 -2.23
C ALA A 118 -11.44 -1.77 -2.86
N LEU A 119 -11.13 -3.07 -2.92
CA LEU A 119 -11.99 -4.11 -3.49
C LEU A 119 -12.97 -4.71 -2.46
N GLY A 120 -12.77 -4.39 -1.18
CA GLY A 120 -13.61 -4.84 -0.08
C GLY A 120 -13.25 -6.20 0.50
N PRO A 121 -13.99 -6.65 1.51
CA PRO A 121 -13.80 -7.97 2.08
C PRO A 121 -14.27 -9.05 1.10
N SER A 122 -13.65 -10.21 1.21
CA SER A 122 -14.05 -11.43 0.49
C SER A 122 -14.84 -12.36 1.41
N ASP A 123 -15.57 -13.28 0.83
CA ASP A 123 -16.26 -14.34 1.58
C ASP A 123 -15.26 -15.36 2.16
N GLN A 124 -15.35 -16.65 1.77
CA GLN A 124 -14.52 -17.71 2.35
C GLN A 124 -13.26 -18.01 1.52
N ALA A 125 -13.27 -17.73 0.22
CA ALA A 125 -12.17 -17.96 -0.70
C ALA A 125 -11.60 -16.64 -1.22
N PRO A 126 -10.36 -16.61 -1.76
CA PRO A 126 -9.87 -15.44 -2.47
C PRO A 126 -10.81 -15.04 -3.59
N SER A 127 -11.21 -13.77 -3.60
CA SER A 127 -12.15 -13.21 -4.57
C SER A 127 -11.43 -12.82 -5.86
N ASP A 128 -12.06 -13.06 -7.00
CA ASP A 128 -11.63 -12.53 -8.31
C ASP A 128 -12.26 -11.17 -8.61
N ASN A 129 -13.07 -10.59 -7.68
CA ASN A 129 -13.63 -9.27 -7.85
C ASN A 129 -12.53 -8.21 -7.91
N VAL A 130 -12.65 -7.32 -8.89
CA VAL A 130 -11.72 -6.21 -9.13
C VAL A 130 -12.43 -4.86 -9.17
N GLU A 131 -13.71 -4.81 -8.86
CA GLU A 131 -14.49 -3.57 -8.77
C GLU A 131 -14.38 -2.96 -7.37
N ALA A 132 -14.54 -1.64 -7.30
CA ALA A 132 -14.50 -0.93 -6.03
C ALA A 132 -15.62 -1.38 -5.09
N TYR A 133 -15.26 -1.57 -3.83
CA TYR A 133 -16.23 -1.88 -2.78
C TYR A 133 -17.15 -0.69 -2.52
N PRO A 134 -18.49 -0.88 -2.53
CA PRO A 134 -19.44 0.20 -2.32
C PRO A 134 -19.63 0.61 -0.85
N GLY A 135 -19.00 -0.10 0.10
CA GLY A 135 -19.16 0.10 1.56
C GLY A 135 -20.12 -0.92 2.21
N PRO A 136 -20.32 -0.86 3.50
CA PRO A 136 -19.81 0.17 4.42
C PRO A 136 -18.29 0.09 4.62
N TYR A 137 -17.64 1.24 4.81
CA TYR A 137 -16.18 1.32 4.95
C TYR A 137 -15.77 1.27 6.41
N PRO A 138 -14.80 0.43 6.81
CA PRO A 138 -14.32 0.39 8.19
C PRO A 138 -13.49 1.61 8.57
N SER A 139 -12.95 2.36 7.60
CA SER A 139 -12.17 3.57 7.85
C SER A 139 -12.22 4.56 6.69
N GLU A 140 -11.79 5.82 6.95
CA GLU A 140 -11.62 6.85 5.93
C GLU A 140 -10.58 6.46 4.86
N TYR A 141 -9.55 5.72 5.26
CA TYR A 141 -8.59 5.17 4.31
C TYR A 141 -9.27 4.22 3.31
N HIS A 142 -10.10 3.27 3.79
CA HIS A 142 -10.84 2.35 2.93
C HIS A 142 -11.75 3.10 1.95
N ARG A 143 -12.50 4.10 2.45
CA ARG A 143 -13.37 4.93 1.64
C ARG A 143 -12.59 5.64 0.52
N THR A 144 -11.54 6.38 0.87
CA THR A 144 -10.78 7.17 -0.10
C THR A 144 -10.05 6.29 -1.13
N LYS A 145 -9.61 5.10 -0.75
CA LYS A 145 -8.99 4.15 -1.70
C LYS A 145 -10.03 3.52 -2.63
N ALA A 146 -11.25 3.22 -2.16
CA ALA A 146 -12.34 2.74 -3.01
C ALA A 146 -12.78 3.82 -4.01
N GLU A 147 -12.90 5.08 -3.58
CA GLU A 147 -13.21 6.21 -4.46
C GLU A 147 -12.12 6.42 -5.53
N ALA A 148 -10.84 6.40 -5.14
CA ALA A 148 -9.72 6.51 -6.08
C ALA A 148 -9.71 5.35 -7.08
N HIS A 149 -10.03 4.13 -6.63
CA HIS A 149 -10.15 2.97 -7.51
C HIS A 149 -11.30 3.15 -8.51
N THR A 150 -12.46 3.64 -8.08
CA THR A 150 -13.60 3.95 -8.96
C THR A 150 -13.21 4.96 -10.05
N LEU A 151 -12.47 6.03 -9.68
CA LEU A 151 -11.97 7.00 -10.66
C LEU A 151 -11.02 6.35 -11.68
N ALA A 152 -10.12 5.49 -11.22
CA ALA A 152 -9.19 4.78 -12.09
C ALA A 152 -9.93 3.81 -13.04
N ARG A 153 -10.95 3.08 -12.56
CA ARG A 153 -11.81 2.23 -13.41
C ARG A 153 -12.56 3.04 -14.46
N ALA A 154 -13.12 4.20 -14.08
CA ALA A 154 -13.79 5.09 -15.01
C ALA A 154 -12.82 5.64 -16.08
N ALA A 155 -11.60 5.96 -15.71
CA ALA A 155 -10.56 6.39 -16.64
C ALA A 155 -10.20 5.27 -17.63
N GLN A 156 -10.04 4.02 -17.18
CA GLN A 156 -9.87 2.85 -18.06
C GLN A 156 -11.04 2.72 -19.06
N ALA A 157 -12.28 2.77 -18.56
CA ALA A 157 -13.47 2.68 -19.40
C ALA A 157 -13.56 3.81 -20.44
N SER A 158 -12.97 4.99 -20.15
CA SER A 158 -12.86 6.12 -21.09
C SER A 158 -11.68 6.01 -22.06
N GLY A 159 -10.99 4.88 -22.11
CA GLY A 159 -9.89 4.59 -23.03
C GLY A 159 -8.50 5.07 -22.59
N LEU A 160 -8.32 5.50 -21.34
CA LEU A 160 -6.97 5.77 -20.84
C LEU A 160 -6.13 4.48 -20.84
N PRO A 161 -4.91 4.46 -21.40
CA PRO A 161 -4.03 3.29 -21.38
C PRO A 161 -3.44 3.06 -19.96
N LEU A 162 -4.32 2.66 -19.05
CA LEU A 162 -4.09 2.49 -17.62
C LEU A 162 -4.13 1.02 -17.22
N VAL A 163 -3.15 0.62 -16.42
CA VAL A 163 -3.16 -0.62 -15.64
C VAL A 163 -3.42 -0.26 -14.19
N ILE A 164 -4.28 -1.00 -13.48
CA ILE A 164 -4.47 -0.84 -12.05
C ILE A 164 -3.81 -2.01 -11.35
N ALA A 165 -2.90 -1.74 -10.41
CA ALA A 165 -2.28 -2.74 -9.56
C ALA A 165 -2.83 -2.60 -8.13
N CYS A 166 -3.24 -3.72 -7.53
CA CYS A 166 -3.82 -3.77 -6.20
C CYS A 166 -2.93 -4.61 -5.26
N PRO A 167 -1.89 -4.01 -4.64
CA PRO A 167 -1.15 -4.70 -3.59
C PRO A 167 -2.06 -5.09 -2.44
N ALA A 168 -1.79 -6.25 -1.84
CA ALA A 168 -2.46 -6.71 -0.62
C ALA A 168 -1.76 -6.12 0.63
N TYR A 169 -1.70 -6.87 1.73
CA TYR A 169 -1.05 -6.39 2.95
C TYR A 169 0.48 -6.47 2.82
N VAL A 170 1.12 -5.34 2.56
CA VAL A 170 2.55 -5.28 2.27
C VAL A 170 3.35 -5.25 3.57
N TYR A 171 4.40 -6.07 3.65
CA TYR A 171 5.39 -6.08 4.74
C TYR A 171 6.81 -6.08 4.18
N GLY A 172 7.79 -5.72 4.99
CA GLY A 172 9.21 -5.79 4.60
C GLY A 172 10.10 -4.85 5.40
N PRO A 173 11.42 -4.90 5.21
CA PRO A 173 12.36 -3.99 5.83
C PRO A 173 12.01 -2.53 5.51
N GLY A 174 12.03 -1.64 6.52
CA GLY A 174 11.77 -0.20 6.30
C GLY A 174 10.30 0.20 6.25
N ASP A 175 9.37 -0.70 6.54
CA ASP A 175 7.96 -0.33 6.70
C ASP A 175 7.77 0.55 7.93
N GLN A 176 7.38 1.81 7.70
CA GLN A 176 7.05 2.80 8.74
C GLN A 176 5.53 3.02 8.86
N GLY A 177 4.75 2.22 8.17
CA GLY A 177 3.29 2.26 8.24
C GLY A 177 2.72 1.42 9.40
N PRO A 178 1.39 1.29 9.46
CA PRO A 178 0.71 0.50 10.49
C PRO A 178 1.21 -0.94 10.60
N GLY A 179 1.59 -1.58 9.49
CA GLY A 179 2.15 -2.93 9.46
C GLY A 179 3.51 -3.02 10.15
N GLY A 180 4.41 -2.10 9.81
CA GLY A 180 5.72 -2.01 10.45
C GLY A 180 5.64 -1.69 11.94
N HIS A 181 4.74 -0.78 12.34
CA HIS A 181 4.48 -0.50 13.75
C HIS A 181 3.97 -1.74 14.49
N PHE A 182 3.09 -2.52 13.90
CA PHE A 182 2.61 -3.77 14.50
C PHE A 182 3.76 -4.77 14.73
N ILE A 183 4.65 -4.95 13.75
CA ILE A 183 5.86 -5.79 13.89
C ILE A 183 6.74 -5.26 15.02
N GLN A 184 7.00 -3.95 15.05
CA GLN A 184 7.82 -3.32 16.07
C GLN A 184 7.23 -3.49 17.48
N ASP A 185 5.91 -3.31 17.63
CA ASP A 185 5.23 -3.50 18.91
C ASP A 185 5.24 -4.95 19.38
N LEU A 186 5.14 -5.92 18.45
CA LEU A 186 5.34 -7.34 18.77
C LEU A 186 6.76 -7.58 19.31
N LEU A 187 7.78 -7.08 18.62
CA LEU A 187 9.19 -7.26 19.03
C LEU A 187 9.50 -6.60 20.38
N ARG A 188 8.82 -5.52 20.72
CA ARG A 188 8.94 -4.80 22.00
C ARG A 188 7.99 -5.31 23.09
N HIS A 189 7.28 -6.42 22.87
CA HIS A 189 6.29 -6.99 23.80
C HIS A 189 5.17 -6.01 24.19
N ARG A 190 4.80 -5.09 23.29
CA ARG A 190 3.75 -4.09 23.52
C ARG A 190 2.38 -4.54 23.05
N VAL A 191 2.27 -5.65 22.34
CA VAL A 191 1.00 -6.27 21.94
C VAL A 191 0.52 -7.15 23.09
N PRO A 192 -0.51 -6.75 23.85
CA PRO A 192 -0.94 -7.46 25.07
C PRO A 192 -1.61 -8.79 24.78
N GLY A 193 -2.10 -8.98 23.56
CA GLY A 193 -2.75 -10.20 23.11
C GLY A 193 -3.33 -10.06 21.72
N LEU A 194 -3.90 -11.14 21.21
CA LEU A 194 -4.45 -11.27 19.87
C LEU A 194 -5.96 -11.46 19.91
N LEU A 195 -6.65 -11.38 18.78
CA LEU A 195 -8.10 -11.49 18.72
C LEU A 195 -8.54 -12.97 18.66
N THR A 196 -9.68 -13.29 19.29
CA THR A 196 -10.30 -14.63 19.17
C THR A 196 -10.88 -14.88 17.77
N LYS A 197 -11.21 -13.83 17.04
CA LYS A 197 -11.72 -13.85 15.66
C LYS A 197 -10.91 -12.83 14.83
N PRO A 198 -9.69 -13.16 14.42
CA PRO A 198 -8.84 -12.25 13.65
C PRO A 198 -9.31 -12.16 12.20
N SER A 199 -9.03 -11.04 11.56
CA SER A 199 -9.11 -10.91 10.11
C SER A 199 -8.02 -11.74 9.42
N TRP A 200 -8.25 -12.02 8.13
CA TRP A 200 -7.33 -12.67 7.23
C TRP A 200 -6.89 -11.71 6.16
N PHE A 201 -5.60 -11.69 5.87
CA PHE A 201 -5.01 -10.89 4.81
C PHE A 201 -4.08 -11.75 3.96
N SER A 202 -3.90 -11.32 2.72
CA SER A 202 -2.85 -11.80 1.85
C SER A 202 -1.60 -10.98 2.12
N TYR A 203 -0.59 -11.56 2.79
CA TYR A 203 0.65 -10.86 3.15
C TYR A 203 1.69 -11.01 2.05
N VAL A 204 2.18 -9.89 1.55
CA VAL A 204 3.13 -9.85 0.43
C VAL A 204 4.37 -9.03 0.79
N HIS A 205 5.55 -9.52 0.40
CA HIS A 205 6.79 -8.78 0.62
C HIS A 205 6.89 -7.56 -0.31
N ALA A 206 7.43 -6.46 0.20
CA ALA A 206 7.54 -5.19 -0.55
C ALA A 206 8.28 -5.33 -1.88
N ASP A 207 9.33 -6.13 -1.93
CA ASP A 207 10.09 -6.34 -3.17
C ASP A 207 9.30 -7.13 -4.21
N ASP A 208 8.44 -8.08 -3.77
CA ASP A 208 7.56 -8.81 -4.69
C ASP A 208 6.47 -7.90 -5.26
N VAL A 209 5.97 -6.95 -4.45
CA VAL A 209 5.09 -5.90 -4.95
C VAL A 209 5.79 -5.06 -6.00
N VAL A 210 7.04 -4.66 -5.78
CA VAL A 210 7.82 -3.88 -6.75
C VAL A 210 8.05 -4.66 -8.03
N ASP A 211 8.40 -5.94 -7.96
CA ASP A 211 8.55 -6.82 -9.13
C ASP A 211 7.22 -6.95 -9.89
N GLY A 212 6.10 -7.09 -9.16
CA GLY A 212 4.75 -7.07 -9.72
C GLY A 212 4.39 -5.75 -10.41
N LEU A 213 4.74 -4.60 -9.81
CA LEU A 213 4.52 -3.27 -10.40
C LEU A 213 5.35 -3.06 -11.67
N LEU A 214 6.62 -3.45 -11.67
CA LEU A 214 7.47 -3.43 -12.86
C LEU A 214 6.87 -4.30 -13.98
N ALA A 215 6.46 -5.51 -13.65
CA ALA A 215 5.83 -6.42 -14.60
C ALA A 215 4.49 -5.86 -15.13
N ALA A 216 3.67 -5.27 -14.27
CA ALA A 216 2.43 -4.59 -14.66
C ALA A 216 2.71 -3.39 -15.59
N GLY A 217 3.75 -2.60 -15.29
CA GLY A 217 4.20 -1.51 -16.14
C GLY A 217 4.75 -1.97 -17.50
N ASP A 218 5.44 -3.09 -17.57
CA ASP A 218 6.07 -3.60 -18.79
C ASP A 218 5.13 -4.45 -19.65
N ARG A 219 4.34 -5.33 -19.03
CA ARG A 219 3.61 -6.43 -19.69
C ARG A 219 2.11 -6.49 -19.34
N GLY A 220 1.65 -5.80 -18.28
CA GLY A 220 0.24 -5.79 -17.92
C GLY A 220 -0.62 -5.24 -19.06
N ARG A 221 -1.78 -5.80 -19.34
CA ARG A 221 -2.70 -5.30 -20.36
C ARG A 221 -3.37 -4.03 -19.88
N THR A 222 -3.41 -2.99 -20.71
CA THR A 222 -4.16 -1.76 -20.43
C THR A 222 -5.66 -2.07 -20.30
N GLY A 223 -6.35 -1.38 -19.41
CA GLY A 223 -7.75 -1.67 -19.07
C GLY A 223 -7.93 -2.75 -18.00
N GLU A 224 -6.83 -3.42 -17.58
CA GLU A 224 -6.92 -4.52 -16.64
C GLU A 224 -6.53 -4.13 -15.22
N VAL A 225 -7.03 -4.92 -14.26
CA VAL A 225 -6.68 -4.82 -12.84
C VAL A 225 -5.93 -6.09 -12.43
N TYR A 226 -4.83 -5.93 -11.71
CA TYR A 226 -4.00 -7.02 -11.20
C TYR A 226 -3.85 -6.92 -9.69
N VAL A 227 -4.24 -7.96 -8.98
CA VAL A 227 -3.93 -8.12 -7.57
C VAL A 227 -2.47 -8.58 -7.43
N LEU A 228 -1.75 -7.95 -6.50
CA LEU A 228 -0.41 -8.34 -6.10
C LEU A 228 -0.47 -8.84 -4.65
N GLY A 229 -0.93 -10.08 -4.49
CA GLY A 229 -1.10 -10.77 -3.22
C GLY A 229 0.12 -11.60 -2.83
N GLY A 230 0.00 -12.34 -1.74
CA GLY A 230 1.03 -13.23 -1.21
C GLY A 230 0.43 -14.39 -0.42
N GLU A 231 0.97 -14.70 0.76
CA GLU A 231 0.48 -15.78 1.60
C GLU A 231 -0.76 -15.37 2.41
N ASP A 232 -1.84 -16.14 2.29
CA ASP A 232 -3.11 -15.90 2.96
C ASP A 232 -3.09 -16.48 4.38
N VAL A 233 -2.98 -15.61 5.38
CA VAL A 233 -2.99 -16.03 6.80
C VAL A 233 -3.78 -15.05 7.66
N SER A 234 -4.18 -15.52 8.85
CA SER A 234 -4.77 -14.64 9.84
C SER A 234 -3.74 -13.68 10.45
N VAL A 235 -4.19 -12.54 10.96
CA VAL A 235 -3.33 -11.60 11.74
C VAL A 235 -2.62 -12.33 12.89
N ASN A 236 -3.29 -13.29 13.53
CA ASN A 236 -2.70 -14.08 14.61
C ASN A 236 -1.55 -14.95 14.10
N THR A 237 -1.76 -15.68 13.00
CA THR A 237 -0.74 -16.53 12.38
C THR A 237 0.45 -15.71 11.90
N PHE A 238 0.20 -14.50 11.34
CA PHE A 238 1.27 -13.57 10.97
C PHE A 238 2.09 -13.16 12.20
N ALA A 239 1.42 -12.76 13.30
CA ALA A 239 2.09 -12.40 14.55
C ALA A 239 2.91 -13.55 15.14
N GLU A 240 2.38 -14.79 15.10
CA GLU A 240 3.07 -16.00 15.56
C GLU A 240 4.31 -16.30 14.70
N LYS A 241 4.22 -16.15 13.36
CA LYS A 241 5.36 -16.30 12.45
C LYS A 241 6.43 -15.22 12.68
N VAL A 242 6.04 -13.95 12.90
CA VAL A 242 6.97 -12.86 13.27
C VAL A 242 7.69 -13.18 14.58
N ALA A 243 6.94 -13.58 15.62
CA ALA A 243 7.51 -13.93 16.92
C ALA A 243 8.50 -15.10 16.82
N ALA A 244 8.16 -16.15 16.07
CA ALA A 244 9.04 -17.30 15.84
C ALA A 244 10.34 -16.89 15.15
N ASN A 245 10.28 -16.06 14.10
CA ASN A 245 11.47 -15.53 13.41
C ASN A 245 12.31 -14.61 14.32
N ALA A 246 11.67 -13.97 15.28
CA ALA A 246 12.36 -13.13 16.26
C ALA A 246 12.98 -13.93 17.42
N GLY A 247 12.64 -15.21 17.59
CA GLY A 247 13.05 -16.00 18.75
C GLY A 247 12.35 -15.57 20.05
N ILE A 248 11.17 -14.97 19.95
CA ILE A 248 10.38 -14.50 21.10
C ILE A 248 9.06 -15.28 21.22
N ARG A 249 8.43 -15.24 22.38
CA ARG A 249 7.10 -15.84 22.55
C ARG A 249 6.02 -14.94 21.95
N ALA A 250 5.14 -15.52 21.16
CA ALA A 250 3.95 -14.83 20.67
C ALA A 250 3.01 -14.47 21.84
N PRO A 251 2.19 -13.42 21.71
CA PRO A 251 1.18 -13.08 22.70
C PRO A 251 0.20 -14.24 22.93
N ILE A 252 0.05 -14.67 24.19
CA ILE A 252 -0.77 -15.84 24.56
C ILE A 252 -2.23 -15.44 24.74
N LEU A 253 -2.49 -14.24 25.28
CA LEU A 253 -3.84 -13.78 25.57
C LEU A 253 -4.66 -13.65 24.28
N ARG A 254 -5.95 -13.98 24.40
CA ARG A 254 -6.93 -13.87 23.31
C ARG A 254 -8.12 -13.03 23.77
N PHE A 255 -8.37 -11.95 23.07
CA PHE A 255 -9.45 -11.01 23.40
C PHE A 255 -10.61 -11.12 22.41
N PRO A 256 -11.86 -11.15 22.88
CA PRO A 256 -13.02 -10.99 22.02
C PRO A 256 -12.96 -9.64 21.28
N PRO A 257 -13.35 -9.57 19.99
CA PRO A 257 -13.35 -8.31 19.23
C PRO A 257 -14.13 -7.18 19.92
N ALA A 258 -15.22 -7.49 20.59
CA ALA A 258 -16.01 -6.49 21.32
C ALA A 258 -15.20 -5.81 22.45
N MET A 259 -14.41 -6.57 23.21
CA MET A 259 -13.57 -6.04 24.28
C MET A 259 -12.42 -5.21 23.70
N ALA A 260 -11.76 -5.70 22.65
CA ALA A 260 -10.71 -4.95 21.97
C ALA A 260 -11.24 -3.62 21.41
N ARG A 261 -12.46 -3.62 20.84
CA ARG A 261 -13.12 -2.42 20.31
C ARG A 261 -13.46 -1.40 21.41
N MET A 262 -13.92 -1.86 22.57
CA MET A 262 -14.14 -0.95 23.72
C MET A 262 -12.83 -0.30 24.18
N THR A 263 -11.75 -1.07 24.27
CA THR A 263 -10.41 -0.54 24.58
C THR A 263 -9.97 0.48 23.52
N GLY A 264 -10.17 0.20 22.22
CA GLY A 264 -9.88 1.13 21.14
C GLY A 264 -10.63 2.46 21.26
N VAL A 265 -11.94 2.42 21.59
CA VAL A 265 -12.75 3.65 21.81
C VAL A 265 -12.19 4.49 22.95
N LEU A 266 -11.81 3.86 24.07
CA LEU A 266 -11.20 4.56 25.20
C LEU A 266 -9.84 5.18 24.81
N MET A 267 -9.00 4.43 24.10
CA MET A 267 -7.71 4.92 23.65
C MET A 267 -7.83 6.05 22.61
N ASP A 268 -8.82 6.00 21.71
CA ASP A 268 -9.11 7.10 20.77
C ASP A 268 -9.50 8.38 21.54
N GLY A 269 -10.25 8.27 22.63
CA GLY A 269 -10.58 9.39 23.52
C GLY A 269 -9.31 9.99 24.15
N VAL A 270 -8.42 9.16 24.67
CA VAL A 270 -7.13 9.60 25.23
C VAL A 270 -6.25 10.22 24.17
N SER A 271 -6.15 9.61 22.98
CA SER A 271 -5.36 10.13 21.86
C SER A 271 -5.83 11.53 21.43
N LYS A 272 -7.13 11.76 21.38
CA LYS A 272 -7.72 13.08 21.05
C LYS A 272 -7.38 14.15 22.11
N LEU A 273 -7.34 13.77 23.39
CA LEU A 273 -7.04 14.69 24.48
C LEU A 273 -5.56 15.00 24.64
N THR A 274 -4.70 14.02 24.38
CA THR A 274 -3.26 14.12 24.64
C THR A 274 -2.41 14.37 23.38
N GLY A 275 -2.96 14.14 22.20
CA GLY A 275 -2.20 14.11 20.93
C GLY A 275 -1.29 12.88 20.78
N TRP A 276 -1.32 11.93 21.70
CA TRP A 276 -0.48 10.74 21.67
C TRP A 276 -1.08 9.68 20.73
N ARG A 277 -0.27 9.09 19.88
CA ARG A 277 -0.67 7.89 19.12
C ARG A 277 -0.60 6.67 20.03
N LEU A 278 -1.75 6.08 20.32
CA LEU A 278 -1.85 4.84 21.08
C LEU A 278 -1.95 3.64 20.13
N PRO A 279 -1.41 2.46 20.53
CA PRO A 279 -1.23 1.30 19.64
C PRO A 279 -2.54 0.63 19.20
N ILE A 280 -3.66 0.89 19.91
CA ILE A 280 -4.97 0.32 19.62
C ILE A 280 -5.95 1.46 19.39
N SER A 281 -6.58 1.50 18.21
CA SER A 281 -7.71 2.39 17.92
C SER A 281 -8.94 1.54 17.59
N ARG A 282 -10.13 2.13 17.75
CA ARG A 282 -11.38 1.48 17.29
C ARG A 282 -11.27 1.08 15.82
N GLU A 283 -10.76 1.97 14.97
CA GLU A 283 -10.61 1.77 13.54
C GLU A 283 -9.68 0.59 13.22
N THR A 284 -8.53 0.50 13.92
CA THR A 284 -7.61 -0.63 13.77
C THR A 284 -8.27 -1.96 14.14
N VAL A 285 -9.06 -1.98 15.23
CA VAL A 285 -9.78 -3.19 15.63
C VAL A 285 -10.86 -3.55 14.61
N ASP A 286 -11.66 -2.59 14.15
CA ASP A 286 -12.70 -2.82 13.15
C ASP A 286 -12.11 -3.34 11.83
N ALA A 287 -10.94 -2.84 11.41
CA ALA A 287 -10.24 -3.31 10.22
C ALA A 287 -9.58 -4.71 10.37
N THR A 288 -9.25 -5.12 11.61
CA THR A 288 -8.54 -6.38 11.87
C THR A 288 -9.39 -7.47 12.52
N ALA A 289 -10.70 -7.22 12.73
CA ALA A 289 -11.60 -8.15 13.37
C ALA A 289 -12.62 -8.75 12.38
N ARG A 290 -12.63 -10.08 12.26
CA ARG A 290 -13.67 -10.90 11.59
C ARG A 290 -13.66 -10.91 10.07
N GLU A 291 -13.06 -9.94 9.39
CA GLU A 291 -13.13 -9.81 7.94
C GLU A 291 -12.05 -10.64 7.23
N ARG A 292 -12.29 -10.99 5.99
CA ARG A 292 -11.32 -11.61 5.10
C ARG A 292 -11.04 -10.66 3.95
N TRP A 293 -9.79 -10.30 3.76
CA TRP A 293 -9.31 -9.40 2.70
C TRP A 293 -8.45 -10.19 1.71
N LEU A 294 -9.06 -11.27 1.17
CA LEU A 294 -8.37 -12.24 0.33
C LEU A 294 -8.82 -12.06 -1.13
N HIS A 295 -7.87 -11.76 -1.99
CA HIS A 295 -8.11 -11.57 -3.42
C HIS A 295 -7.10 -12.37 -4.23
N SER A 296 -7.60 -12.98 -5.32
CA SER A 296 -6.82 -13.86 -6.18
C SER A 296 -5.81 -13.07 -7.01
N TYR A 297 -4.53 -13.46 -6.92
CA TYR A 297 -3.48 -12.94 -7.80
C TYR A 297 -3.17 -13.87 -8.98
N ALA A 298 -3.99 -14.90 -9.21
CA ALA A 298 -3.81 -15.87 -10.27
C ALA A 298 -3.69 -15.24 -11.66
N LYS A 299 -4.38 -14.12 -11.90
CA LYS A 299 -4.29 -13.36 -13.16
C LYS A 299 -2.87 -12.78 -13.35
N ALA A 300 -2.30 -12.18 -12.32
CA ALA A 300 -0.93 -11.65 -12.38
C ALA A 300 0.09 -12.77 -12.61
N THR A 301 -0.08 -13.92 -11.94
CA THR A 301 0.76 -15.10 -12.17
C THR A 301 0.66 -15.58 -13.62
N ARG A 302 -0.54 -15.75 -14.14
CA ARG A 302 -0.78 -16.27 -15.49
C ARG A 302 -0.25 -15.32 -16.58
N GLU A 303 -0.44 -14.01 -16.44
CA GLU A 303 -0.19 -13.05 -17.52
C GLU A 303 1.25 -12.49 -17.54
N PHE A 304 1.91 -12.39 -16.39
CA PHE A 304 3.29 -11.91 -16.33
C PHE A 304 4.21 -12.64 -15.36
N GLY A 305 3.81 -13.83 -14.90
CA GLY A 305 4.67 -14.70 -14.10
C GLY A 305 4.88 -14.19 -12.66
N TYR A 306 3.92 -13.46 -12.09
CA TYR A 306 4.00 -13.01 -10.71
C TYR A 306 4.06 -14.20 -9.75
N ALA A 307 5.11 -14.28 -8.93
CA ALA A 307 5.37 -15.36 -7.99
C ALA A 307 5.93 -14.78 -6.68
N PRO A 308 5.06 -14.39 -5.75
CA PRO A 308 5.49 -13.82 -4.49
C PRO A 308 6.12 -14.88 -3.59
N ARG A 309 7.14 -14.49 -2.82
CA ARG A 309 7.76 -15.32 -1.79
C ARG A 309 6.78 -15.63 -0.65
N SER A 310 7.02 -16.74 0.03
CA SER A 310 6.31 -17.09 1.26
C SER A 310 6.72 -16.21 2.44
N LEU A 311 5.91 -16.22 3.51
CA LEU A 311 6.29 -15.57 4.77
C LEU A 311 7.55 -16.18 5.39
N GLN A 312 7.79 -17.47 5.15
CA GLN A 312 9.00 -18.15 5.63
C GLN A 312 10.27 -17.58 4.98
N GLU A 313 10.20 -17.15 3.73
CA GLU A 313 11.32 -16.56 2.99
C GLU A 313 11.49 -15.08 3.28
N GLY A 314 10.39 -14.32 3.44
CA GLY A 314 10.45 -12.85 3.57
C GLY A 314 10.58 -12.33 5.01
N LEU A 315 10.09 -13.06 6.02
CA LEU A 315 10.12 -12.59 7.41
C LEU A 315 11.51 -12.52 8.03
N PRO A 316 12.47 -13.42 7.74
CA PRO A 316 13.81 -13.35 8.36
C PRO A 316 14.49 -12.00 8.16
N GLU A 317 14.53 -11.48 6.93
CA GLU A 317 15.15 -10.18 6.65
C GLU A 317 14.36 -9.02 7.25
N THR A 318 13.02 -9.10 7.21
CA THR A 318 12.13 -8.09 7.80
C THR A 318 12.36 -7.96 9.31
N VAL A 319 12.31 -9.07 10.03
CA VAL A 319 12.55 -9.11 11.49
C VAL A 319 13.96 -8.66 11.84
N ALA A 320 14.97 -9.09 11.08
CA ALA A 320 16.35 -8.66 11.29
C ALA A 320 16.51 -7.14 11.13
N TRP A 321 15.81 -6.53 10.17
CA TRP A 321 15.83 -5.08 9.99
C TRP A 321 15.25 -4.35 11.21
N PHE A 322 14.03 -4.74 11.65
CA PHE A 322 13.39 -4.13 12.83
C PHE A 322 14.18 -4.30 14.12
N LYS A 323 14.91 -5.42 14.29
CA LYS A 323 15.81 -5.62 15.45
C LYS A 323 17.01 -4.69 15.44
N ARG A 324 17.49 -4.27 14.25
CA ARG A 324 18.65 -3.35 14.15
C ARG A 324 18.28 -1.89 14.31
N THR A 325 17.06 -1.52 13.92
CA THR A 325 16.62 -0.11 13.82
C THR A 325 15.66 0.30 14.93
N GLY A 326 15.14 -0.64 15.69
CA GLY A 326 14.20 -0.45 16.81
C GLY A 326 14.78 -0.72 18.14
#